data_18fbc190a396a2c7c5f3f94348e718ee
#
_entry.id   18fbc190a396a2c7c5f3f94348e718ee
#
_cell.length_a   1.000
_cell.length_b   1.000
_cell.length_c   1.000
_cell.angle_alpha   90.00
_cell.angle_beta   90.00
_cell.angle_gamma   90.00
#
_symmetry.space_group_name_H-M   'P 1'
#
loop_
_entity.id
_entity.type
_entity.pdbx_description
1 polymer ?
#
loop_
_entity_poly.entity_id
_entity_poly.type
_entity_poly.pdbx_seq_one_letter_code
_entity_poly.pdbx_strand_id
1 'polypeptide(L)'
;MLPRLKTIALLGIGVLCAPAFGANPARPGTVNYVEGAAFLEGKQLNEKNVGSVDLNAGEVLSTTTGKAEVLLTPGVFLRLDDNSALKMVSPDITPTRVELERGRAALEVDELYKQNDLEIVDAGVKTQVVKTGYYEFNADNPTVEVFAGKAVVALGDGRYRVVKGHHELALADGEMGKPVNFDARAAEDELYNWSGLRSQYLAEANNQIAGEYAGVSGFNPGWYWDPYMWDYTFIGMDPFWSPFGFGFYPPWMGGFYGGGFYGHRYYGRGFGGVGRGGLGGGGFNGGGGGFHGGGGGGFHGGGGGFHGGGGGGGHR
;
A
#
# COMPACT_ATOMS: atom_id res chain seq x y z
N MET A 1 69.53 44.06 -1.78
CA MET A 1 68.89 42.96 -1.03
C MET A 1 67.39 43.15 -1.11
N LEU A 2 66.71 42.41 -2.03
CA LEU A 2 65.23 42.46 -2.18
C LEU A 2 64.64 41.26 -1.42
N PRO A 3 63.56 41.42 -0.65
CA PRO A 3 62.92 40.30 0.01
C PRO A 3 62.00 39.51 -0.97
N ARG A 4 62.13 38.20 -0.93
CA ARG A 4 61.30 37.27 -1.70
C ARG A 4 59.88 37.18 -1.11
N LEU A 5 58.90 37.63 -1.85
CA LEU A 5 57.49 37.38 -1.56
C LEU A 5 57.18 35.88 -1.77
N LYS A 6 56.73 35.23 -0.71
CA LYS A 6 56.20 33.82 -0.78
C LYS A 6 54.72 33.97 -1.13
N THR A 7 54.36 33.54 -2.34
CA THR A 7 52.97 33.38 -2.77
C THR A 7 52.38 32.14 -2.11
N ILE A 8 51.40 32.33 -1.22
CA ILE A 8 50.58 31.27 -0.65
C ILE A 8 49.41 31.05 -1.59
N ALA A 9 49.41 29.94 -2.29
CA ALA A 9 48.23 29.51 -3.08
C ALA A 9 47.18 28.93 -2.13
N LEU A 10 46.10 29.66 -1.95
CA LEU A 10 44.89 29.14 -1.27
C LEU A 10 44.16 28.20 -2.24
N LEU A 11 44.24 26.87 -2.00
CA LEU A 11 43.35 25.92 -2.64
C LEU A 11 41.96 26.07 -2.02
N GLY A 12 41.06 26.71 -2.74
CA GLY A 12 39.65 26.74 -2.41
C GLY A 12 39.02 25.36 -2.70
N ILE A 13 38.72 24.60 -1.65
CA ILE A 13 37.88 23.40 -1.75
C ILE A 13 36.46 23.90 -1.99
N GLY A 14 36.05 23.93 -3.25
CA GLY A 14 34.65 24.11 -3.64
C GLY A 14 33.85 22.90 -3.19
N VAL A 15 33.09 23.04 -2.11
CA VAL A 15 32.02 22.08 -1.76
C VAL A 15 30.97 22.19 -2.86
N LEU A 16 30.98 21.26 -3.80
CA LEU A 16 29.88 21.01 -4.72
C LEU A 16 28.72 20.50 -3.87
N CYS A 17 27.84 21.41 -3.41
CA CYS A 17 26.48 21.03 -3.00
C CYS A 17 25.78 20.53 -4.25
N ALA A 18 25.75 19.22 -4.45
CA ALA A 18 24.83 18.62 -5.39
C ALA A 18 23.40 19.03 -4.94
N PRO A 19 22.54 19.56 -5.83
CA PRO A 19 21.15 19.74 -5.47
C PRO A 19 20.61 18.36 -5.10
N ALA A 20 20.22 18.18 -3.85
CA ALA A 20 19.39 17.07 -3.47
C ALA A 20 18.07 17.25 -4.22
N PHE A 21 17.86 16.52 -5.30
CA PHE A 21 16.53 16.33 -5.89
C PHE A 21 15.72 15.50 -4.89
N GLY A 22 15.38 16.10 -3.75
CA GLY A 22 14.42 15.55 -2.81
C GLY A 22 13.03 15.84 -3.37
N ALA A 23 12.17 14.84 -3.38
CA ALA A 23 10.74 15.07 -3.54
C ALA A 23 10.28 16.12 -2.52
N ASN A 24 9.23 16.87 -2.85
CA ASN A 24 8.64 17.80 -1.89
C ASN A 24 8.18 17.02 -0.65
N PRO A 25 8.20 17.62 0.56
CA PRO A 25 7.62 16.94 1.72
C PRO A 25 6.19 16.49 1.43
N ALA A 26 5.89 15.20 1.60
CA ALA A 26 4.55 14.70 1.40
C ALA A 26 3.56 15.29 2.39
N ARG A 27 2.35 15.53 1.92
CA ARG A 27 1.23 16.05 2.69
C ARG A 27 -0.07 15.36 2.27
N PRO A 28 -1.17 15.54 3.01
CA PRO A 28 -2.45 15.03 2.56
C PRO A 28 -2.79 15.55 1.15
N GLY A 29 -3.09 14.61 0.24
CA GLY A 29 -3.32 14.89 -1.18
C GLY A 29 -2.13 14.63 -2.10
N THR A 30 -0.92 14.35 -1.60
CA THR A 30 0.22 14.01 -2.46
C THR A 30 -0.07 12.76 -3.28
N VAL A 31 0.05 12.86 -4.61
CA VAL A 31 -0.06 11.72 -5.53
C VAL A 31 1.17 10.83 -5.37
N ASN A 32 0.94 9.58 -4.95
CA ASN A 32 2.00 8.63 -4.63
C ASN A 32 2.26 7.58 -5.71
N TYR A 33 1.25 7.30 -6.53
CA TYR A 33 1.40 6.37 -7.65
C TYR A 33 0.32 6.62 -8.70
N VAL A 34 0.67 6.39 -9.96
CA VAL A 34 -0.26 6.43 -11.11
C VAL A 34 0.03 5.28 -12.04
N GLU A 35 -1.03 4.61 -12.48
CA GLU A 35 -1.00 3.54 -13.46
C GLU A 35 -2.06 3.80 -14.53
N GLY A 36 -1.70 3.65 -15.81
CA GLY A 36 -2.63 3.90 -16.90
C GLY A 36 -3.05 5.37 -17.02
N ALA A 37 -4.34 5.62 -17.18
CA ALA A 37 -4.88 6.94 -17.46
C ALA A 37 -5.53 7.58 -16.23
N ALA A 38 -4.75 8.40 -15.51
CA ALA A 38 -5.19 9.21 -14.38
C ALA A 38 -5.05 10.71 -14.71
N PHE A 39 -5.93 11.54 -14.14
CA PHE A 39 -6.04 12.96 -14.46
C PHE A 39 -6.29 13.76 -13.18
N LEU A 40 -5.59 14.88 -13.01
CA LEU A 40 -5.89 15.90 -12.01
C LEU A 40 -6.46 17.13 -12.72
N GLU A 41 -7.69 17.52 -12.39
CA GLU A 41 -8.39 18.64 -13.06
C GLU A 41 -8.37 18.49 -14.59
N GLY A 42 -8.57 17.26 -15.09
CA GLY A 42 -8.55 16.94 -16.53
C GLY A 42 -7.17 16.91 -17.18
N LYS A 43 -6.10 17.24 -16.46
CA LYS A 43 -4.73 17.14 -16.93
C LYS A 43 -4.17 15.76 -16.63
N GLN A 44 -3.74 15.05 -17.67
CA GLN A 44 -3.17 13.70 -17.51
C GLN A 44 -1.93 13.70 -16.62
N LEU A 45 -1.91 12.79 -15.66
CA LEU A 45 -0.77 12.49 -14.82
C LEU A 45 0.09 11.38 -15.43
N ASN A 46 1.35 11.35 -15.03
CA ASN A 46 2.31 10.30 -15.38
C ASN A 46 3.29 10.10 -14.22
N GLU A 47 4.20 9.16 -14.35
CA GLU A 47 5.18 8.83 -13.31
C GLU A 47 6.00 10.03 -12.78
N LYS A 48 6.24 11.07 -13.63
CA LYS A 48 6.98 12.28 -13.21
C LYS A 48 6.17 13.17 -12.25
N ASN A 49 4.88 12.93 -12.14
CA ASN A 49 4.00 13.67 -11.23
C ASN A 49 3.99 13.07 -9.82
N VAL A 50 4.44 11.83 -9.66
CA VAL A 50 4.54 11.15 -8.38
C VAL A 50 5.44 11.94 -7.43
N GLY A 51 4.97 12.16 -6.20
CA GLY A 51 5.69 12.90 -5.16
C GLY A 51 5.86 14.41 -5.42
N SER A 52 5.37 14.93 -6.56
CA SER A 52 5.51 16.35 -6.93
C SER A 52 4.19 17.07 -7.16
N VAL A 53 3.09 16.34 -7.23
CA VAL A 53 1.73 16.86 -7.45
C VAL A 53 0.86 16.52 -6.27
N ASP A 54 0.11 17.51 -5.80
CA ASP A 54 -0.83 17.38 -4.71
C ASP A 54 -2.24 17.67 -5.18
N LEU A 55 -3.19 16.91 -4.67
CA LEU A 55 -4.62 17.13 -4.79
C LEU A 55 -5.05 18.15 -3.74
N ASN A 56 -5.26 19.39 -4.13
CA ASN A 56 -5.65 20.48 -3.23
C ASN A 56 -7.17 20.50 -2.98
N ALA A 57 -7.59 21.26 -1.96
CA ALA A 57 -9.00 21.42 -1.65
C ALA A 57 -9.81 21.90 -2.88
N GLY A 58 -10.88 21.19 -3.20
CA GLY A 58 -11.76 21.43 -4.35
C GLY A 58 -11.33 20.74 -5.64
N GLU A 59 -10.07 20.26 -5.75
CA GLU A 59 -9.60 19.58 -6.95
C GLU A 59 -10.09 18.13 -7.03
N VAL A 60 -10.21 17.64 -8.27
CA VAL A 60 -10.69 16.30 -8.59
C VAL A 60 -9.59 15.48 -9.26
N LEU A 61 -9.26 14.35 -8.66
CA LEU A 61 -8.48 13.28 -9.25
C LEU A 61 -9.43 12.28 -9.91
N SER A 62 -9.21 11.95 -11.16
CA SER A 62 -10.04 10.98 -11.87
C SER A 62 -9.21 9.99 -12.66
N THR A 63 -9.78 8.81 -12.88
CA THR A 63 -9.21 7.73 -13.69
C THR A 63 -10.18 7.36 -14.81
N THR A 64 -9.64 6.80 -15.89
CA THR A 64 -10.41 6.05 -16.88
C THR A 64 -9.93 4.60 -16.87
N THR A 65 -9.09 4.18 -17.80
CA THR A 65 -8.43 2.86 -17.74
C THR A 65 -7.11 3.01 -16.98
N GLY A 66 -7.17 3.02 -15.66
CA GLY A 66 -6.00 3.23 -14.80
C GLY A 66 -6.36 3.41 -13.34
N LYS A 67 -5.34 3.45 -12.50
CA LYS A 67 -5.45 3.55 -11.04
C LYS A 67 -4.53 4.64 -10.50
N ALA A 68 -4.84 5.17 -9.33
CA ALA A 68 -4.00 6.16 -8.67
C ALA A 68 -3.95 5.91 -7.15
N GLU A 69 -2.82 6.24 -6.53
CA GLU A 69 -2.67 6.22 -5.07
C GLU A 69 -2.33 7.63 -4.57
N VAL A 70 -3.01 8.04 -3.51
CA VAL A 70 -2.86 9.36 -2.87
C VAL A 70 -2.60 9.17 -1.39
N LEU A 71 -1.64 9.91 -0.86
CA LEU A 71 -1.36 9.97 0.57
C LEU A 71 -2.40 10.86 1.26
N LEU A 72 -2.95 10.39 2.35
CA LEU A 72 -3.81 11.20 3.23
C LEU A 72 -3.03 11.59 4.49
N THR A 73 -3.44 11.15 5.67
CA THR A 73 -2.62 11.32 6.88
C THR A 73 -1.50 10.28 6.90
N PRO A 74 -0.36 10.52 7.61
CA PRO A 74 0.71 9.54 7.71
C PRO A 74 0.21 8.14 8.10
N GLY A 75 0.54 7.13 7.29
CA GLY A 75 0.06 5.76 7.42
C GLY A 75 -1.30 5.49 6.78
N VAL A 76 -1.86 6.42 5.98
CA VAL A 76 -3.14 6.25 5.28
C VAL A 76 -2.97 6.45 3.78
N PHE A 77 -3.23 5.40 3.01
CA PHE A 77 -3.18 5.38 1.56
C PHE A 77 -4.60 5.27 0.99
N LEU A 78 -4.97 6.22 0.14
CA LEU A 78 -6.19 6.15 -0.64
C LEU A 78 -5.85 5.66 -2.05
N ARG A 79 -6.60 4.69 -2.54
CA ARG A 79 -6.45 4.11 -3.88
C ARG A 79 -7.72 4.29 -4.67
N LEU A 80 -7.59 4.88 -5.84
CA LEU A 80 -8.67 5.12 -6.76
C LEU A 80 -8.63 4.09 -7.88
N ASP A 81 -9.74 3.39 -8.08
CA ASP A 81 -9.91 2.36 -9.12
C ASP A 81 -10.04 2.99 -10.51
N ASP A 82 -10.18 2.17 -11.55
CA ASP A 82 -10.51 2.65 -12.89
C ASP A 82 -11.93 3.26 -12.93
N ASN A 83 -12.19 4.11 -13.95
CA ASN A 83 -13.45 4.84 -14.15
C ASN A 83 -13.98 5.58 -12.91
N SER A 84 -13.10 6.05 -12.05
CA SER A 84 -13.44 6.65 -10.76
C SER A 84 -13.09 8.13 -10.70
N ALA A 85 -13.71 8.86 -9.77
CA ALA A 85 -13.42 10.27 -9.52
C ALA A 85 -13.53 10.59 -8.02
N LEU A 86 -12.49 11.24 -7.50
CA LEU A 86 -12.34 11.61 -6.11
C LEU A 86 -12.03 13.10 -5.99
N LYS A 87 -12.79 13.81 -5.17
CA LYS A 87 -12.56 15.20 -4.85
C LYS A 87 -11.93 15.35 -3.47
N MET A 88 -10.91 16.16 -3.37
CA MET A 88 -10.35 16.56 -2.09
C MET A 88 -11.23 17.67 -1.48
N VAL A 89 -11.81 17.39 -0.32
CA VAL A 89 -12.61 18.37 0.41
C VAL A 89 -11.77 19.15 1.42
N SER A 90 -10.92 18.44 2.19
CA SER A 90 -9.97 19.04 3.12
C SER A 90 -8.67 18.26 3.12
N PRO A 91 -7.55 18.85 2.68
CA PRO A 91 -6.22 18.23 2.69
C PRO A 91 -5.48 18.46 4.04
N ASP A 92 -6.19 18.73 5.11
CA ASP A 92 -5.60 18.92 6.45
C ASP A 92 -5.47 17.58 7.17
N ILE A 93 -4.55 17.50 8.13
CA ILE A 93 -4.42 16.30 8.97
C ILE A 93 -5.65 16.14 9.88
N THR A 94 -6.32 17.26 10.21
CA THR A 94 -7.51 17.29 11.07
C THR A 94 -8.44 18.45 10.67
N PRO A 95 -9.53 18.20 9.93
CA PRO A 95 -9.93 16.93 9.34
C PRO A 95 -9.28 16.65 7.97
N THR A 96 -9.02 15.39 7.66
CA THR A 96 -8.77 14.95 6.29
C THR A 96 -10.08 14.43 5.70
N ARG A 97 -10.55 15.05 4.63
CA ARG A 97 -11.83 14.69 4.02
C ARG A 97 -11.73 14.60 2.52
N VAL A 98 -12.26 13.52 1.97
CA VAL A 98 -12.41 13.31 0.53
C VAL A 98 -13.85 12.93 0.19
N GLU A 99 -14.26 13.19 -1.03
CA GLU A 99 -15.58 12.83 -1.58
C GLU A 99 -15.38 11.94 -2.81
N LEU A 100 -15.90 10.73 -2.77
CA LEU A 100 -15.95 9.82 -3.91
C LEU A 100 -17.16 10.21 -4.75
N GLU A 101 -16.92 10.82 -5.91
CA GLU A 101 -17.97 11.33 -6.79
C GLU A 101 -18.50 10.26 -7.75
N ARG A 102 -17.66 9.26 -8.09
CA ARG A 102 -17.98 8.17 -9.02
C ARG A 102 -17.01 7.01 -8.86
N GLY A 103 -17.45 5.79 -9.20
CA GLY A 103 -16.63 4.60 -9.22
C GLY A 103 -16.26 4.11 -7.84
N ARG A 104 -15.05 3.61 -7.68
CA ARG A 104 -14.60 2.93 -6.46
C ARG A 104 -13.30 3.51 -5.92
N ALA A 105 -13.19 3.47 -4.60
CA ALA A 105 -11.96 3.81 -3.90
C ALA A 105 -11.71 2.86 -2.73
N ALA A 106 -10.45 2.64 -2.40
CA ALA A 106 -10.05 1.87 -1.25
C ALA A 106 -9.19 2.71 -0.30
N LEU A 107 -9.24 2.40 0.99
CA LEU A 107 -8.36 2.94 2.02
C LEU A 107 -7.60 1.82 2.70
N GLU A 108 -6.29 1.91 2.66
CA GLU A 108 -5.40 1.19 3.58
C GLU A 108 -5.01 2.14 4.71
N VAL A 109 -5.30 1.74 5.93
CA VAL A 109 -5.04 2.52 7.14
C VAL A 109 -4.13 1.70 8.05
N ASP A 110 -2.86 2.00 7.98
CA ASP A 110 -1.80 1.31 8.73
C ASP A 110 -1.55 1.98 10.08
N GLU A 111 -1.72 3.30 10.13
CA GLU A 111 -1.62 4.09 11.36
C GLU A 111 -2.77 5.10 11.43
N LEU A 112 -3.32 5.27 12.61
CA LEU A 112 -4.39 6.23 12.86
C LEU A 112 -4.21 6.86 14.25
N TYR A 113 -3.79 8.10 14.27
CA TYR A 113 -3.62 8.84 15.51
C TYR A 113 -4.97 9.33 16.04
N LYS A 114 -5.11 9.47 17.35
CA LYS A 114 -6.37 9.88 18.01
C LYS A 114 -6.89 11.24 17.54
N GLN A 115 -6.00 12.12 17.11
CA GLN A 115 -6.35 13.44 16.58
C GLN A 115 -6.73 13.41 15.09
N ASN A 116 -6.50 12.30 14.38
CA ASN A 116 -6.93 12.19 12.99
C ASN A 116 -8.45 12.15 12.93
N ASP A 117 -9.00 12.97 12.05
CA ASP A 117 -10.42 12.98 11.69
C ASP A 117 -10.49 12.67 10.19
N LEU A 118 -10.51 11.36 9.89
CA LEU A 118 -10.48 10.82 8.53
C LEU A 118 -11.90 10.49 8.09
N GLU A 119 -12.39 11.25 7.12
CA GLU A 119 -13.78 11.16 6.64
C GLU A 119 -13.82 10.96 5.13
N ILE A 120 -14.60 9.97 4.70
CA ILE A 120 -14.96 9.72 3.31
C ILE A 120 -16.42 10.07 3.13
N VAL A 121 -16.70 10.88 2.11
CA VAL A 121 -18.09 11.18 1.69
C VAL A 121 -18.38 10.36 0.44
N ASP A 122 -19.44 9.58 0.47
CA ASP A 122 -19.94 8.78 -0.64
C ASP A 122 -21.46 8.93 -0.72
N ALA A 123 -21.99 9.28 -1.88
CA ALA A 123 -23.43 9.58 -2.09
C ALA A 123 -23.99 10.57 -1.04
N GLY A 124 -23.19 11.56 -0.62
CA GLY A 124 -23.58 12.53 0.41
C GLY A 124 -23.54 12.00 1.84
N VAL A 125 -23.19 10.72 2.04
CA VAL A 125 -23.10 10.06 3.34
C VAL A 125 -21.67 10.11 3.86
N LYS A 126 -21.51 10.56 5.10
CA LYS A 126 -20.23 10.67 5.76
C LYS A 126 -19.86 9.38 6.49
N THR A 127 -18.71 8.84 6.15
CA THR A 127 -18.12 7.69 6.82
C THR A 127 -16.80 8.10 7.47
N GLN A 128 -16.75 8.02 8.80
CA GLN A 128 -15.53 8.25 9.56
C GLN A 128 -14.81 6.93 9.79
N VAL A 129 -13.54 6.87 9.43
CA VAL A 129 -12.67 5.72 9.71
C VAL A 129 -12.07 5.88 11.12
N VAL A 130 -12.27 4.88 11.98
CA VAL A 130 -11.92 4.98 13.41
C VAL A 130 -10.98 3.88 13.90
N LYS A 131 -10.50 3.02 12.99
CA LYS A 131 -9.52 1.97 13.32
C LYS A 131 -8.66 1.66 12.09
N THR A 132 -7.42 1.20 12.31
CA THR A 132 -6.55 0.65 11.27
C THR A 132 -7.21 -0.54 10.57
N GLY A 133 -6.98 -0.70 9.26
CA GLY A 133 -7.59 -1.75 8.46
C GLY A 133 -7.68 -1.41 6.97
N TYR A 134 -8.53 -2.15 6.26
CA TYR A 134 -8.78 -1.97 4.83
C TYR A 134 -10.27 -1.81 4.56
N TYR A 135 -10.60 -0.82 3.75
CA TYR A 135 -11.96 -0.35 3.49
C TYR A 135 -12.14 -0.10 2.00
N GLU A 136 -13.31 -0.45 1.45
CA GLU A 136 -13.69 -0.07 0.10
C GLU A 136 -14.99 0.72 0.09
N PHE A 137 -15.08 1.64 -0.88
CA PHE A 137 -16.21 2.52 -1.11
C PHE A 137 -16.60 2.43 -2.58
N ASN A 138 -17.89 2.45 -2.86
CA ASN A 138 -18.42 2.35 -4.21
C ASN A 138 -19.54 3.38 -4.41
N ALA A 139 -19.28 4.45 -5.15
CA ALA A 139 -20.26 5.51 -5.42
C ALA A 139 -21.27 5.15 -6.51
N ASP A 140 -20.95 4.19 -7.38
CA ASP A 140 -21.86 3.74 -8.44
C ASP A 140 -22.98 2.83 -7.87
N ASN A 141 -22.67 2.09 -6.80
CA ASN A 141 -23.62 1.37 -5.98
C ASN A 141 -23.30 1.68 -4.52
N PRO A 142 -23.82 2.81 -3.98
CA PRO A 142 -23.32 3.39 -2.75
C PRO A 142 -23.23 2.42 -1.59
N THR A 143 -22.00 2.00 -1.27
CA THR A 143 -21.68 1.01 -0.23
C THR A 143 -20.35 1.33 0.43
N VAL A 144 -20.25 0.98 1.70
CA VAL A 144 -18.98 0.86 2.41
C VAL A 144 -18.78 -0.59 2.84
N GLU A 145 -17.65 -1.18 2.43
CA GLU A 145 -17.20 -2.50 2.82
C GLU A 145 -15.99 -2.37 3.75
N VAL A 146 -16.05 -3.04 4.89
CA VAL A 146 -14.95 -3.06 5.87
C VAL A 146 -14.37 -4.47 5.90
N PHE A 147 -13.27 -4.70 5.20
CA PHE A 147 -12.55 -5.98 5.23
C PHE A 147 -11.88 -6.20 6.58
N ALA A 148 -11.22 -5.16 7.08
CA ALA A 148 -10.63 -5.12 8.42
C ALA A 148 -10.82 -3.72 9.00
N GLY A 149 -10.97 -3.62 10.32
CA GLY A 149 -11.07 -2.33 10.98
C GLY A 149 -12.46 -1.99 11.51
N LYS A 150 -12.79 -0.69 11.51
CA LYS A 150 -14.09 -0.16 11.97
C LYS A 150 -14.33 1.23 11.38
N ALA A 151 -15.54 1.43 10.86
CA ALA A 151 -16.03 2.71 10.39
C ALA A 151 -17.32 3.12 11.13
N VAL A 152 -17.59 4.42 11.15
CA VAL A 152 -18.82 5.02 11.71
C VAL A 152 -19.48 5.84 10.61
N VAL A 153 -20.64 5.40 10.17
CA VAL A 153 -21.41 6.02 9.10
C VAL A 153 -22.47 6.93 9.72
N ALA A 154 -22.44 8.20 9.36
CA ALA A 154 -23.41 9.20 9.86
C ALA A 154 -24.74 9.08 9.12
N LEU A 155 -25.84 9.08 9.86
CA LEU A 155 -27.20 9.21 9.35
C LEU A 155 -27.61 10.68 9.39
N GLY A 156 -28.38 11.13 8.40
CA GLY A 156 -28.77 12.54 8.30
C GLY A 156 -29.57 13.09 9.49
N ASP A 157 -30.07 12.23 10.37
CA ASP A 157 -30.85 12.58 11.57
C ASP A 157 -30.03 12.60 12.88
N GLY A 158 -28.70 12.60 12.78
CA GLY A 158 -27.79 12.60 13.92
C GLY A 158 -27.51 11.20 14.52
N ARG A 159 -28.17 10.17 14.00
CA ARG A 159 -27.82 8.78 14.34
C ARG A 159 -26.60 8.33 13.56
N TYR A 160 -26.04 7.17 13.91
CA TYR A 160 -24.92 6.57 13.21
C TYR A 160 -25.02 5.04 13.17
N ARG A 161 -24.30 4.44 12.22
CA ARG A 161 -24.09 2.99 12.14
C ARG A 161 -22.61 2.69 12.29
N VAL A 162 -22.32 1.64 13.04
CA VAL A 162 -20.95 1.13 13.19
C VAL A 162 -20.80 -0.07 12.26
N VAL A 163 -19.88 0.03 11.31
CA VAL A 163 -19.51 -1.06 10.39
C VAL A 163 -18.17 -1.62 10.87
N LYS A 164 -18.12 -2.90 11.17
CA LYS A 164 -16.93 -3.60 11.65
C LYS A 164 -16.34 -4.47 10.54
N GLY A 165 -15.15 -4.99 10.75
CA GLY A 165 -14.53 -5.92 9.81
C GLY A 165 -15.46 -7.06 9.38
N HIS A 166 -15.39 -7.43 8.11
CA HIS A 166 -16.23 -8.41 7.42
C HIS A 166 -17.72 -8.03 7.34
N HIS A 167 -18.01 -6.71 7.37
CA HIS A 167 -19.36 -6.19 7.20
C HIS A 167 -19.38 -5.11 6.13
N GLU A 168 -20.46 -5.06 5.40
CA GLU A 168 -20.83 -4.01 4.46
C GLU A 168 -22.07 -3.25 4.89
N LEU A 169 -22.22 -2.03 4.41
CA LEU A 169 -23.40 -1.22 4.61
C LEU A 169 -23.72 -0.49 3.31
N ALA A 170 -24.93 -0.72 2.78
CA ALA A 170 -25.46 0.07 1.69
C ALA A 170 -25.79 1.48 2.18
N LEU A 171 -25.30 2.49 1.44
CA LEU A 171 -25.46 3.92 1.74
C LEU A 171 -26.67 4.49 0.97
N ALA A 172 -27.84 3.90 1.14
CA ALA A 172 -29.05 4.35 0.44
C ALA A 172 -29.64 5.60 1.07
N ASP A 173 -30.17 6.50 0.24
CA ASP A 173 -30.88 7.69 0.69
C ASP A 173 -32.07 7.35 1.60
N GLY A 174 -32.07 7.93 2.80
CA GLY A 174 -33.20 7.99 3.72
C GLY A 174 -33.32 6.90 4.77
N GLU A 175 -33.19 5.63 4.47
CA GLU A 175 -33.19 4.53 5.43
C GLU A 175 -31.98 3.62 5.24
N MET A 176 -30.88 3.95 5.90
CA MET A 176 -29.75 3.02 5.97
C MET A 176 -30.14 1.76 6.73
N GLY A 177 -29.93 0.63 6.12
CA GLY A 177 -30.11 -0.69 6.71
C GLY A 177 -29.19 -0.92 7.91
N LYS A 178 -29.12 -2.15 8.35
CA LYS A 178 -28.10 -2.60 9.29
C LYS A 178 -26.90 -3.13 8.50
N PRO A 179 -25.67 -2.99 9.03
CA PRO A 179 -24.51 -3.68 8.46
C PRO A 179 -24.77 -5.18 8.36
N VAL A 180 -24.45 -5.76 7.22
CA VAL A 180 -24.56 -7.20 6.95
C VAL A 180 -23.18 -7.83 6.77
N ASN A 181 -23.05 -9.10 7.08
CA ASN A 181 -21.81 -9.84 6.82
C ASN A 181 -21.65 -10.04 5.30
N PHE A 182 -20.43 -9.89 4.81
CA PHE A 182 -20.06 -10.29 3.46
C PHE A 182 -18.90 -11.30 3.49
N ASP A 183 -18.77 -12.10 2.42
CA ASP A 183 -17.63 -13.00 2.27
C ASP A 183 -16.42 -12.21 1.74
N ALA A 184 -15.55 -11.79 2.65
CA ALA A 184 -14.37 -11.01 2.32
C ALA A 184 -13.46 -11.68 1.28
N ARG A 185 -13.40 -13.03 1.26
CA ARG A 185 -12.60 -13.77 0.26
C ARG A 185 -13.23 -13.73 -1.13
N ALA A 186 -14.55 -13.78 -1.19
CA ALA A 186 -15.26 -13.68 -2.46
C ALA A 186 -15.23 -12.24 -3.03
N ALA A 187 -15.01 -11.26 -2.16
CA ALA A 187 -14.90 -9.85 -2.49
C ALA A 187 -13.46 -9.40 -2.83
N GLU A 188 -12.46 -10.28 -2.76
CA GLU A 188 -11.06 -10.01 -3.17
C GLU A 188 -10.97 -9.87 -4.69
N ASP A 189 -11.37 -8.72 -5.19
CA ASP A 189 -11.42 -8.38 -6.60
C ASP A 189 -10.13 -7.73 -7.12
N GLU A 190 -10.20 -7.05 -8.28
CA GLU A 190 -9.05 -6.40 -8.89
C GLU A 190 -8.51 -5.24 -8.03
N LEU A 191 -9.39 -4.39 -7.47
CA LEU A 191 -8.96 -3.28 -6.61
C LEU A 191 -8.30 -3.78 -5.33
N TYR A 192 -8.87 -4.81 -4.69
CA TYR A 192 -8.30 -5.45 -3.52
C TYR A 192 -6.90 -6.01 -3.81
N ASN A 193 -6.77 -6.78 -4.91
CA ASN A 193 -5.51 -7.41 -5.30
C ASN A 193 -4.43 -6.38 -5.68
N TRP A 194 -4.82 -5.32 -6.40
CA TRP A 194 -3.93 -4.22 -6.73
C TRP A 194 -3.50 -3.45 -5.46
N SER A 195 -4.42 -3.24 -4.52
CA SER A 195 -4.12 -2.62 -3.23
C SER A 195 -3.11 -3.44 -2.43
N GLY A 196 -3.28 -4.77 -2.42
CA GLY A 196 -2.31 -5.67 -1.78
C GLY A 196 -0.93 -5.62 -2.41
N LEU A 197 -0.86 -5.52 -3.75
CA LEU A 197 0.40 -5.37 -4.48
C LEU A 197 1.08 -4.03 -4.14
N ARG A 198 0.33 -2.93 -4.09
CA ARG A 198 0.85 -1.62 -3.66
C ARG A 198 1.38 -1.66 -2.23
N SER A 199 0.62 -2.25 -1.31
CA SER A 199 1.05 -2.43 0.10
C SER A 199 2.36 -3.23 0.20
N GLN A 200 2.55 -4.25 -0.65
CA GLN A 200 3.80 -5.01 -0.71
C GLN A 200 4.98 -4.12 -1.14
N TYR A 201 4.83 -3.32 -2.19
CA TYR A 201 5.89 -2.41 -2.65
C TYR A 201 6.23 -1.35 -1.60
N LEU A 202 5.21 -0.79 -0.93
CA LEU A 202 5.42 0.19 0.14
C LEU A 202 6.15 -0.42 1.36
N ALA A 203 5.87 -1.68 1.70
CA ALA A 203 6.60 -2.40 2.74
C ALA A 203 8.05 -2.69 2.32
N GLU A 204 8.29 -2.98 1.04
CA GLU A 204 9.65 -3.15 0.51
C GLU A 204 10.43 -1.84 0.54
N ALA A 205 9.81 -0.74 0.11
CA ALA A 205 10.38 0.61 0.22
C ALA A 205 10.70 0.97 1.68
N ASN A 206 9.77 0.70 2.61
CA ASN A 206 10.03 0.87 4.04
C ASN A 206 11.27 0.08 4.50
N ASN A 207 11.39 -1.19 4.13
CA ASN A 207 12.53 -2.04 4.49
C ASN A 207 13.85 -1.49 3.94
N GLN A 208 13.84 -0.90 2.75
CA GLN A 208 15.05 -0.35 2.12
C GLN A 208 15.55 0.88 2.84
N ILE A 209 14.64 1.82 3.16
CA ILE A 209 15.03 3.15 3.63
C ILE A 209 14.91 3.35 5.15
N ALA A 210 14.12 2.56 5.89
CA ALA A 210 13.94 2.77 7.33
C ALA A 210 15.26 2.74 8.09
N GLY A 211 16.18 1.85 7.69
CA GLY A 211 17.51 1.75 8.30
C GLY A 211 18.39 2.98 8.13
N GLU A 212 18.18 3.80 7.10
CA GLU A 212 18.94 5.04 6.88
C GLU A 212 18.65 6.10 7.95
N TYR A 213 17.49 5.99 8.60
CA TYR A 213 17.07 6.87 9.69
C TYR A 213 17.44 6.33 11.07
N ALA A 214 18.13 5.17 11.15
CA ALA A 214 18.59 4.60 12.41
C ALA A 214 19.59 5.53 13.10
N GLY A 215 19.30 5.91 14.34
CA GLY A 215 20.15 6.82 15.11
C GLY A 215 20.04 8.30 14.75
N VAL A 216 19.17 8.67 13.80
CA VAL A 216 18.87 10.07 13.51
C VAL A 216 18.14 10.70 14.71
N SER A 217 18.76 11.71 15.33
CA SER A 217 18.14 12.44 16.43
C SER A 217 16.94 13.22 15.90
N GLY A 218 15.78 13.08 16.59
CA GLY A 218 14.56 13.79 16.20
C GLY A 218 13.78 13.16 15.04
N PHE A 219 13.98 11.85 14.80
CA PHE A 219 13.12 11.11 13.88
C PHE A 219 11.64 11.27 14.29
N ASN A 220 10.80 11.57 13.31
CA ASN A 220 9.35 11.62 13.48
C ASN A 220 8.68 10.63 12.52
N PRO A 221 7.63 9.91 12.94
CA PRO A 221 6.87 9.06 12.04
C PRO A 221 6.22 9.90 10.93
N GLY A 222 6.20 9.37 9.72
CA GLY A 222 5.69 10.11 8.57
C GLY A 222 5.94 9.44 7.23
N TRP A 223 5.75 10.24 6.19
CA TRP A 223 6.03 9.85 4.83
C TRP A 223 7.50 10.09 4.50
N TYR A 224 8.15 9.08 3.94
CA TYR A 224 9.56 9.13 3.54
C TYR A 224 9.69 8.73 2.08
N TRP A 225 10.40 9.55 1.31
CA TRP A 225 10.64 9.30 -0.10
C TRP A 225 11.64 8.17 -0.30
N ASP A 226 11.27 7.17 -1.10
CA ASP A 226 12.18 6.14 -1.58
C ASP A 226 12.66 6.50 -3.00
N PRO A 227 13.95 6.84 -3.19
CA PRO A 227 14.50 7.18 -4.49
C PRO A 227 14.64 5.98 -5.43
N TYR A 228 14.52 4.76 -4.94
CA TYR A 228 14.63 3.54 -5.75
C TYR A 228 13.28 3.11 -6.32
N MET A 229 12.22 3.23 -5.52
CA MET A 229 10.85 2.89 -5.93
C MET A 229 10.10 4.10 -6.50
N TRP A 230 10.64 5.32 -6.33
CA TRP A 230 10.04 6.58 -6.77
C TRP A 230 8.65 6.81 -6.20
N ASP A 231 8.48 6.50 -4.94
CA ASP A 231 7.25 6.75 -4.19
C ASP A 231 7.55 7.08 -2.71
N TYR A 232 6.52 7.45 -1.95
CA TYR A 232 6.61 7.59 -0.51
C TYR A 232 6.13 6.33 0.16
N THR A 233 6.87 5.89 1.16
CA THR A 233 6.42 4.89 2.12
C THR A 233 6.23 5.51 3.50
N PHE A 234 5.49 4.82 4.37
CA PHE A 234 5.32 5.22 5.76
C PHE A 234 6.36 4.56 6.64
N ILE A 235 7.03 5.39 7.50
CA ILE A 235 7.91 4.89 8.56
C ILE A 235 7.32 5.31 9.90
N GLY A 236 6.87 4.33 10.67
CA GLY A 236 6.28 4.51 12.00
C GLY A 236 7.31 4.49 13.13
N MET A 237 6.83 4.67 14.38
CA MET A 237 7.66 4.50 15.60
C MET A 237 7.75 3.05 16.04
N ASP A 238 6.71 2.26 15.78
CA ASP A 238 6.61 0.85 16.15
C ASP A 238 6.48 -0.03 14.90
N PRO A 239 6.93 -1.30 14.93
CA PRO A 239 6.68 -2.23 13.85
C PRO A 239 5.20 -2.58 13.79
N PHE A 240 4.65 -2.66 12.57
CA PHE A 240 3.28 -3.08 12.36
C PHE A 240 3.15 -3.97 11.13
N TRP A 241 1.96 -4.53 10.95
CA TRP A 241 1.60 -5.32 9.78
C TRP A 241 0.44 -4.65 9.07
N SER A 242 0.59 -4.43 7.77
CA SER A 242 -0.49 -3.92 6.96
C SER A 242 -1.70 -4.87 6.98
N PRO A 243 -2.89 -4.42 6.58
CA PRO A 243 -4.07 -5.29 6.44
C PRO A 243 -3.85 -6.47 5.51
N PHE A 244 -2.88 -6.38 4.61
CA PHE A 244 -2.48 -7.44 3.67
C PHE A 244 -1.37 -8.35 4.22
N GLY A 245 -0.89 -8.11 5.45
CA GLY A 245 0.11 -8.96 6.13
C GLY A 245 1.55 -8.65 5.78
N PHE A 246 1.85 -7.49 5.20
CA PHE A 246 3.22 -7.02 4.96
C PHE A 246 3.75 -6.25 6.16
N GLY A 247 5.01 -6.49 6.54
CA GLY A 247 5.64 -5.86 7.70
C GLY A 247 6.27 -4.52 7.35
N PHE A 248 5.98 -3.50 8.17
CA PHE A 248 6.63 -2.21 8.16
C PHE A 248 7.46 -2.05 9.43
N TYR A 249 8.64 -1.50 9.29
CA TYR A 249 9.61 -1.46 10.37
C TYR A 249 10.03 -0.02 10.70
N PRO A 250 10.21 0.30 11.99
CA PRO A 250 10.76 1.57 12.41
C PRO A 250 12.28 1.62 12.19
N PRO A 251 12.92 2.81 12.23
CA PRO A 251 14.34 2.98 11.97
C PRO A 251 15.26 2.09 12.81
N TRP A 252 14.94 1.88 14.08
CA TRP A 252 15.77 1.10 14.99
C TRP A 252 15.75 -0.41 14.72
N MET A 253 14.81 -0.89 13.90
CA MET A 253 14.77 -2.25 13.38
C MET A 253 15.37 -2.37 11.97
N GLY A 254 15.59 -1.26 11.28
CA GLY A 254 16.24 -1.24 9.98
C GLY A 254 17.65 -1.76 10.05
N GLY A 255 18.00 -2.71 9.19
CA GLY A 255 19.31 -3.36 9.18
C GLY A 255 19.37 -4.73 9.88
N PHE A 256 18.40 -5.08 10.72
CA PHE A 256 18.32 -6.44 11.27
C PHE A 256 17.74 -7.46 10.28
N TYR A 257 17.04 -7.00 9.24
CA TYR A 257 16.30 -7.84 8.30
C TYR A 257 16.78 -7.74 6.84
N GLY A 258 18.02 -7.31 6.61
CA GLY A 258 18.68 -7.38 5.29
C GLY A 258 18.89 -8.81 4.76
N GLY A 259 18.20 -9.79 5.32
CA GLY A 259 18.14 -11.19 4.90
C GLY A 259 16.69 -11.66 4.96
N GLY A 260 16.02 -11.59 3.82
CA GLY A 260 14.80 -12.31 3.45
C GLY A 260 13.95 -12.92 4.55
N PHE A 261 13.12 -12.14 5.20
CA PHE A 261 11.92 -12.69 5.83
C PHE A 261 10.78 -12.71 4.81
N TYR A 262 10.79 -13.69 3.95
CA TYR A 262 9.59 -14.13 3.28
C TYR A 262 8.65 -14.67 4.37
N GLY A 263 7.67 -13.84 4.67
CA GLY A 263 6.72 -13.98 5.70
C GLY A 263 5.99 -15.30 5.75
N HIS A 264 5.20 -15.39 6.74
CA HIS A 264 4.22 -16.41 6.98
C HIS A 264 3.45 -16.76 5.71
N ARG A 265 3.49 -18.06 5.36
CA ARG A 265 2.74 -18.67 4.30
C ARG A 265 1.29 -18.22 4.30
N TYR A 266 0.97 -17.29 3.42
CA TYR A 266 -0.37 -17.22 2.89
C TYR A 266 -0.51 -18.40 1.92
N TYR A 267 -1.32 -19.37 2.24
CA TYR A 267 -1.79 -20.36 1.30
C TYR A 267 -2.75 -19.66 0.34
N GLY A 268 -2.21 -18.93 -0.62
CA GLY A 268 -2.90 -18.40 -1.78
C GLY A 268 -2.41 -19.15 -3.00
N ARG A 269 -3.28 -19.90 -3.63
CA ARG A 269 -3.07 -20.61 -4.91
C ARG A 269 -2.54 -19.63 -5.95
N GLY A 270 -1.53 -20.09 -6.67
CA GLY A 270 -0.74 -19.45 -7.68
C GLY A 270 -1.44 -18.43 -8.58
N PHE A 271 -0.81 -17.29 -8.70
CA PHE A 271 -1.02 -16.41 -9.83
C PHE A 271 -0.39 -17.03 -11.07
N GLY A 272 -1.26 -17.45 -11.99
CA GLY A 272 -0.90 -17.82 -13.35
C GLY A 272 -0.45 -16.55 -14.07
N GLY A 273 0.79 -16.56 -14.55
CA GLY A 273 1.41 -15.42 -15.21
C GLY A 273 0.77 -15.02 -16.51
N VAL A 274 0.79 -13.71 -16.76
CA VAL A 274 0.82 -13.16 -18.12
C VAL A 274 1.80 -11.99 -18.12
N GLY A 275 2.73 -12.04 -19.08
CA GLY A 275 3.34 -10.82 -19.59
C GLY A 275 4.86 -10.75 -19.53
N ARG A 276 5.45 -11.19 -20.62
CA ARG A 276 6.82 -10.96 -21.07
C ARG A 276 7.22 -9.49 -21.03
N GLY A 277 8.39 -9.23 -20.44
CA GLY A 277 9.14 -8.02 -20.67
C GLY A 277 10.54 -8.22 -20.13
N GLY A 278 11.47 -8.71 -21.00
CA GLY A 278 12.85 -8.92 -20.61
C GLY A 278 13.61 -7.61 -20.50
N LEU A 279 14.40 -7.50 -19.45
CA LEU A 279 15.61 -6.67 -19.42
C LEU A 279 16.75 -7.52 -18.90
N GLY A 280 17.77 -7.66 -19.74
CA GLY A 280 18.99 -8.37 -19.45
C GLY A 280 19.80 -7.63 -18.36
N GLY A 281 20.23 -8.36 -17.35
CA GLY A 281 21.16 -7.89 -16.34
C GLY A 281 22.36 -8.83 -16.29
N GLY A 282 23.54 -8.25 -16.38
CA GLY A 282 24.83 -8.91 -16.47
C GLY A 282 25.18 -9.75 -15.27
N GLY A 283 25.83 -10.85 -15.56
CA GLY A 283 26.34 -11.78 -14.56
C GLY A 283 27.52 -11.23 -13.77
N PHE A 284 27.56 -11.59 -12.50
CA PHE A 284 28.82 -11.64 -11.75
C PHE A 284 29.15 -13.08 -11.39
N ASN A 285 30.28 -13.52 -11.95
CA ASN A 285 30.97 -14.74 -11.60
C ASN A 285 31.70 -14.58 -10.25
N GLY A 286 31.45 -15.46 -9.32
CA GLY A 286 32.26 -15.60 -8.09
C GLY A 286 32.25 -17.05 -7.67
N GLY A 287 33.42 -17.69 -7.91
CA GLY A 287 33.64 -19.08 -7.76
C GLY A 287 33.90 -19.53 -6.32
N GLY A 288 33.85 -20.84 -6.15
CA GLY A 288 34.70 -21.54 -5.18
C GLY A 288 33.98 -22.37 -4.14
N GLY A 289 34.20 -23.68 -4.19
CA GLY A 289 34.17 -24.53 -3.01
C GLY A 289 33.25 -25.73 -3.10
N GLY A 290 33.75 -26.82 -3.71
CA GLY A 290 33.10 -28.11 -3.64
C GLY A 290 33.32 -28.80 -2.29
N PHE A 291 32.35 -29.63 -1.91
CA PHE A 291 32.60 -30.80 -1.03
C PHE A 291 31.83 -32.01 -1.56
N HIS A 292 32.59 -33.06 -1.78
CA HIS A 292 32.16 -34.43 -2.12
C HIS A 292 31.67 -35.20 -0.88
N GLY A 293 30.71 -36.10 -1.10
CA GLY A 293 30.37 -37.23 -0.24
C GLY A 293 28.94 -37.64 -0.53
N GLY A 294 28.57 -38.72 -1.10
CA GLY A 294 29.06 -40.06 -1.06
C GLY A 294 28.05 -40.99 -0.37
N GLY A 295 27.48 -42.00 -1.12
CA GLY A 295 26.73 -43.09 -0.55
C GLY A 295 25.18 -42.95 -0.62
N GLY A 296 24.37 -43.69 -1.34
CA GLY A 296 24.42 -45.15 -1.60
C GLY A 296 23.24 -45.79 -0.87
N GLY A 297 22.34 -46.47 -1.60
CA GLY A 297 21.35 -47.32 -0.98
C GLY A 297 19.95 -47.33 -1.66
N GLY A 298 19.81 -48.12 -2.70
CA GLY A 298 18.55 -48.53 -3.23
C GLY A 298 17.91 -49.66 -2.40
N PHE A 299 16.59 -49.75 -2.42
CA PHE A 299 15.89 -51.00 -2.19
C PHE A 299 14.62 -51.08 -3.05
N HIS A 300 14.52 -52.22 -3.73
CA HIS A 300 13.40 -52.71 -4.51
C HIS A 300 12.31 -53.35 -3.65
N GLY A 301 11.13 -53.54 -4.24
CA GLY A 301 10.08 -54.47 -3.85
C GLY A 301 8.74 -53.76 -3.74
N GLY A 302 7.72 -54.05 -4.53
CA GLY A 302 7.24 -55.31 -5.05
C GLY A 302 5.82 -55.50 -4.57
N GLY A 303 4.81 -55.38 -5.45
CA GLY A 303 3.87 -56.34 -5.74
C GLY A 303 2.64 -56.51 -4.82
N GLY A 304 1.48 -56.62 -5.42
CA GLY A 304 0.36 -57.35 -4.84
C GLY A 304 -0.96 -56.58 -4.84
N GLY A 305 -1.73 -56.82 -5.85
CA GLY A 305 -3.13 -56.70 -6.02
C GLY A 305 -3.90 -57.83 -5.31
N PHE A 306 -5.21 -57.66 -5.24
CA PHE A 306 -6.31 -58.63 -5.32
C PHE A 306 -7.63 -57.92 -4.97
N HIS A 307 -8.53 -57.83 -5.89
CA HIS A 307 -9.81 -58.50 -6.15
C HIS A 307 -10.82 -58.68 -4.99
N GLY A 308 -12.04 -58.43 -5.34
CA GLY A 308 -13.26 -59.04 -4.86
C GLY A 308 -14.11 -58.06 -4.07
N GLY A 309 -15.32 -57.72 -4.40
CA GLY A 309 -16.36 -58.48 -5.07
C GLY A 309 -17.56 -58.55 -4.15
N GLY A 310 -18.71 -58.09 -4.63
CA GLY A 310 -19.95 -58.76 -4.35
C GLY A 310 -20.90 -58.17 -3.28
N GLY A 311 -22.02 -57.63 -3.71
CA GLY A 311 -23.33 -58.17 -3.47
C GLY A 311 -24.08 -57.63 -2.26
N GLY A 312 -25.17 -56.90 -2.39
CA GLY A 312 -26.43 -57.37 -2.69
C GLY A 312 -27.45 -57.19 -1.59
N GLY A 313 -28.62 -56.69 -1.91
CA GLY A 313 -29.88 -56.91 -1.23
C GLY A 313 -30.18 -56.02 -0.02
N GLY A 314 -31.22 -55.17 0.10
CA GLY A 314 -32.58 -55.34 -0.31
C GLY A 314 -33.51 -55.25 0.90
N HIS A 315 -34.62 -54.55 0.73
CA HIS A 315 -35.81 -54.50 1.59
C HIS A 315 -35.72 -53.81 2.96
N ARG A 316 -36.42 -52.79 3.23
CA ARG A 316 -37.86 -52.46 3.24
C ARG A 316 -38.08 -50.97 3.31
#